data_f61fe67e821e28c891e7ff8ad2fcc7a5
#
_entry.id   f61fe67e821e28c891e7ff8ad2fcc7a5
#
_cell.length_a   1.000
_cell.length_b   1.000
_cell.length_c   1.000
_cell.angle_alpha   90.00
_cell.angle_beta   90.00
_cell.angle_gamma   90.00
#
_symmetry.space_group_name_H-M   'P 1'
#
loop_
_entity.id
_entity.type
_entity.pdbx_description
1 polymer ?
#
loop_
_entity_poly.entity_id
_entity_poly.type
_entity_poly.pdbx_seq_one_letter_code
_entity_poly.pdbx_strand_id
1 'polypeptide(L)'
;DRAPRHPPPHRAERLTAELADRGHAAAALGAGSAATEHIGGGRIGNVELGAINQLLSGVPAEGVANVRAAEGGADQEPATAVLVRGPASVAARGQALTAGDYEVLAKEASPAVAVARALPATDGYGLPAAGQVRVIIMPDSAEPRPMPSFGLRRAVEAHLRRRSAASMAGRVFVTGPEY
;
A
#
# COMPACT_ATOMS: atom_id res chain seq x y z
N ASP A 1 0.01 -43.22 -21.12
CA ASP A 1 -0.64 -42.76 -19.90
C ASP A 1 -0.35 -41.28 -19.73
N ARG A 2 -1.31 -40.48 -20.15
CA ARG A 2 -1.15 -39.03 -20.24
C ARG A 2 -1.95 -38.39 -19.08
N ALA A 3 -1.26 -37.85 -18.09
CA ALA A 3 -1.88 -37.15 -16.95
C ALA A 3 -2.89 -36.08 -17.42
N PRO A 4 -4.03 -35.92 -16.75
CA PRO A 4 -5.02 -34.92 -17.12
C PRO A 4 -4.45 -33.52 -16.93
N ARG A 5 -4.48 -32.73 -17.99
CA ARG A 5 -4.12 -31.30 -17.94
C ARG A 5 -5.20 -30.55 -17.15
N HIS A 6 -4.86 -30.05 -16.00
CA HIS A 6 -5.73 -29.10 -15.29
C HIS A 6 -6.06 -27.91 -16.21
N PRO A 7 -7.34 -27.54 -16.33
CA PRO A 7 -7.69 -26.34 -17.05
C PRO A 7 -7.03 -25.12 -16.38
N PRO A 8 -6.63 -24.09 -17.17
CA PRO A 8 -6.06 -22.88 -16.58
C PRO A 8 -7.10 -22.22 -15.67
N PRO A 9 -6.67 -21.56 -14.57
CA PRO A 9 -7.57 -20.88 -13.64
C PRO A 9 -8.43 -19.88 -14.39
N HIS A 10 -9.70 -19.79 -14.03
CA HIS A 10 -10.66 -18.90 -14.65
C HIS A 10 -10.19 -17.45 -14.54
N ARG A 11 -10.54 -16.63 -15.54
CA ARG A 11 -10.12 -15.22 -15.64
C ARG A 11 -10.41 -14.40 -14.38
N ALA A 12 -11.47 -14.76 -13.65
CA ALA A 12 -11.84 -14.13 -12.36
C ALA A 12 -10.81 -14.41 -11.24
N GLU A 13 -10.25 -15.62 -11.16
CA GLU A 13 -9.24 -15.98 -10.15
C GLU A 13 -7.91 -15.27 -10.41
N ARG A 14 -7.58 -15.01 -11.68
CA ARG A 14 -6.38 -14.23 -12.03
C ARG A 14 -6.54 -12.76 -11.68
N LEU A 15 -7.72 -12.17 -11.87
CA LEU A 15 -8.02 -10.80 -11.53
C LEU A 15 -7.96 -10.56 -10.01
N THR A 16 -8.51 -11.47 -9.21
CA THR A 16 -8.43 -11.38 -7.73
C THR A 16 -7.01 -11.50 -7.21
N ALA A 17 -6.20 -12.38 -7.78
CA ALA A 17 -4.78 -12.52 -7.41
C ALA A 17 -3.96 -11.28 -7.82
N GLU A 18 -4.19 -10.72 -8.99
CA GLU A 18 -3.49 -9.54 -9.50
C GLU A 18 -3.88 -8.26 -8.75
N LEU A 19 -5.13 -8.14 -8.31
CA LEU A 19 -5.62 -7.03 -7.50
C LEU A 19 -5.07 -7.09 -6.06
N ALA A 20 -4.95 -8.27 -5.47
CA ALA A 20 -4.35 -8.46 -4.15
C ALA A 20 -2.86 -8.07 -4.13
N ASP A 21 -2.13 -8.33 -5.22
CA ASP A 21 -0.70 -8.00 -5.34
C ASP A 21 -0.45 -6.49 -5.52
N ARG A 22 -1.43 -5.74 -6.04
CA ARG A 22 -1.33 -4.30 -6.27
C ARG A 22 -1.90 -3.42 -5.15
N GLY A 23 -2.30 -3.99 -4.02
CA GLY A 23 -2.81 -3.26 -2.87
C GLY A 23 -4.18 -2.61 -3.05
N HIS A 24 -4.93 -3.01 -4.07
CA HIS A 24 -6.30 -2.55 -4.30
C HIS A 24 -7.27 -3.28 -3.37
N ALA A 25 -8.30 -2.59 -2.91
CA ALA A 25 -9.36 -3.21 -2.13
C ALA A 25 -10.07 -4.25 -3.00
N ALA A 26 -9.81 -5.54 -2.74
CA ALA A 26 -10.54 -6.61 -3.40
C ALA A 26 -11.99 -6.57 -2.92
N ALA A 27 -12.92 -6.20 -3.80
CA ALA A 27 -14.31 -6.48 -3.57
C ALA A 27 -14.47 -8.00 -3.44
N ALA A 28 -15.08 -8.46 -2.34
CA ALA A 28 -15.36 -9.88 -2.17
C ALA A 28 -16.42 -10.28 -3.19
N LEU A 29 -15.97 -10.88 -4.31
CA LEU A 29 -16.87 -11.41 -5.32
C LEU A 29 -17.40 -12.74 -4.82
N GLY A 30 -18.70 -12.85 -4.68
CA GLY A 30 -19.38 -14.15 -4.51
C GLY A 30 -19.11 -15.06 -5.71
N ALA A 31 -19.13 -16.38 -5.47
CA ALA A 31 -18.88 -17.37 -6.52
C ALA A 31 -19.80 -17.13 -7.73
N GLY A 32 -19.19 -16.81 -8.88
CA GLY A 32 -19.89 -16.64 -10.16
C GLY A 32 -20.07 -15.21 -10.65
N SER A 33 -19.58 -14.19 -9.93
CA SER A 33 -19.70 -12.78 -10.36
C SER A 33 -18.44 -12.32 -11.08
N ALA A 34 -18.60 -11.68 -12.25
CA ALA A 34 -17.54 -10.96 -12.93
C ALA A 34 -17.69 -9.46 -12.63
N ALA A 35 -16.67 -8.83 -12.06
CA ALA A 35 -16.61 -7.38 -11.92
C ALA A 35 -15.58 -6.80 -12.87
N THR A 36 -15.91 -5.67 -13.49
CA THR A 36 -14.95 -4.87 -14.23
C THR A 36 -14.55 -3.72 -13.32
N GLU A 37 -13.29 -3.67 -12.95
CA GLU A 37 -12.72 -2.60 -12.17
C GLU A 37 -11.93 -1.68 -13.12
N HIS A 38 -12.15 -0.38 -12.97
CA HIS A 38 -11.36 0.63 -13.63
C HIS A 38 -10.21 1.04 -12.72
N ILE A 39 -8.99 0.77 -13.16
CA ILE A 39 -7.78 1.17 -12.45
C ILE A 39 -7.38 2.55 -12.99
N GLY A 40 -7.27 3.52 -12.10
CA GLY A 40 -6.92 4.90 -12.44
C GLY A 40 -7.86 5.91 -11.80
N GLY A 41 -7.75 7.18 -12.20
CA GLY A 41 -8.60 8.24 -11.66
C GLY A 41 -8.06 8.94 -10.42
N GLY A 42 -6.87 8.54 -9.93
CA GLY A 42 -6.22 9.25 -8.84
C GLY A 42 -6.96 9.12 -7.50
N ARG A 43 -7.03 10.20 -6.73
CA ARG A 43 -7.68 10.25 -5.42
C ARG A 43 -9.18 9.96 -5.44
N ILE A 44 -9.85 10.12 -6.57
CA ILE A 44 -11.28 9.82 -6.74
C ILE A 44 -11.56 8.33 -6.51
N GLY A 45 -10.58 7.47 -6.74
CA GLY A 45 -10.68 6.03 -6.46
C GLY A 45 -10.72 5.67 -4.96
N ASN A 46 -10.38 6.60 -4.07
CA ASN A 46 -10.46 6.38 -2.63
C ASN A 46 -11.90 6.59 -2.17
N VAL A 47 -12.63 5.52 -1.99
CA VAL A 47 -14.03 5.55 -1.56
C VAL A 47 -14.18 4.88 -0.20
N GLU A 48 -15.11 5.41 0.61
CA GLU A 48 -15.40 4.88 1.93
C GLU A 48 -16.08 3.51 1.90
N LEU A 49 -16.10 2.84 3.04
CA LEU A 49 -16.83 1.60 3.26
C LEU A 49 -18.31 1.77 2.87
N GLY A 50 -18.83 0.86 2.03
CA GLY A 50 -20.22 0.88 1.59
C GLY A 50 -20.54 1.92 0.50
N ALA A 51 -19.58 2.69 0.03
CA ALA A 51 -19.77 3.67 -1.04
C ALA A 51 -20.11 3.03 -2.40
N ILE A 52 -19.59 1.83 -2.66
CA ILE A 52 -19.93 1.05 -3.85
C ILE A 52 -21.16 0.21 -3.52
N ASN A 53 -22.34 0.71 -3.89
CA ASN A 53 -23.62 0.12 -3.55
C ASN A 53 -24.58 -0.06 -4.71
N GLN A 54 -24.14 0.16 -5.96
CA GLN A 54 -24.94 0.02 -7.16
C GLN A 54 -24.34 -0.97 -8.14
N LEU A 55 -25.17 -1.87 -8.65
CA LEU A 55 -24.85 -2.77 -9.74
C LEU A 55 -25.36 -2.16 -11.04
N LEU A 56 -24.45 -1.91 -11.99
CA LEU A 56 -24.80 -1.34 -13.30
C LEU A 56 -25.03 -2.42 -14.37
N SER A 57 -24.86 -3.69 -14.05
CA SER A 57 -25.04 -4.82 -14.98
C SER A 57 -26.12 -5.77 -14.49
N GLY A 58 -26.79 -6.46 -15.41
CA GLY A 58 -27.89 -7.40 -15.14
C GLY A 58 -27.44 -8.74 -14.49
N VAL A 59 -26.46 -8.70 -13.62
CA VAL A 59 -26.06 -9.87 -12.81
C VAL A 59 -27.11 -10.06 -11.71
N PRO A 60 -27.69 -11.26 -11.54
CA PRO A 60 -28.64 -11.53 -10.46
C PRO A 60 -27.88 -11.60 -9.13
N ALA A 61 -27.74 -10.45 -8.47
CA ALA A 61 -27.18 -10.35 -7.13
C ALA A 61 -28.13 -9.52 -6.27
N GLU A 62 -28.31 -9.91 -5.00
CA GLU A 62 -29.20 -9.22 -4.05
C GLU A 62 -28.66 -7.86 -3.63
N GLY A 63 -27.37 -7.60 -3.82
CA GLY A 63 -26.73 -6.33 -3.52
C GLY A 63 -25.23 -6.37 -3.78
N VAL A 64 -24.64 -5.18 -3.79
CA VAL A 64 -23.19 -4.97 -3.89
C VAL A 64 -22.78 -4.00 -2.80
N ALA A 65 -21.70 -4.30 -2.10
CA ALA A 65 -21.07 -3.35 -1.20
C ALA A 65 -19.58 -3.63 -1.10
N ASN A 66 -18.76 -2.57 -1.06
CA ASN A 66 -17.38 -2.72 -0.67
C ASN A 66 -17.30 -2.85 0.86
N VAL A 67 -16.76 -3.96 1.31
CA VAL A 67 -16.60 -4.30 2.74
C VAL A 67 -15.40 -3.60 3.40
N ARG A 68 -14.63 -2.86 2.63
CA ARG A 68 -13.48 -2.06 3.08
C ARG A 68 -13.41 -0.78 2.27
N ALA A 69 -12.92 0.29 2.90
CA ALA A 69 -12.58 1.51 2.19
C ALA A 69 -11.51 1.23 1.15
N ALA A 70 -11.61 1.85 -0.02
CA ALA A 70 -10.56 1.83 -1.03
C ALA A 70 -9.53 2.92 -0.71
N GLU A 71 -8.28 2.53 -0.65
CA GLU A 71 -7.16 3.40 -0.29
C GLU A 71 -6.02 3.27 -1.31
N GLY A 72 -5.10 4.24 -1.32
CA GLY A 72 -3.90 4.20 -2.16
C GLY A 72 -4.05 4.88 -3.51
N GLY A 73 -5.24 5.38 -3.85
CA GLY A 73 -5.41 6.25 -5.01
C GLY A 73 -4.73 7.60 -4.77
N ALA A 74 -3.88 8.03 -5.71
CA ALA A 74 -3.19 9.31 -5.67
C ALA A 74 -3.16 9.94 -7.05
N ASP A 75 -3.25 11.26 -7.07
CA ASP A 75 -3.12 12.02 -8.31
C ASP A 75 -1.67 12.00 -8.81
N GLN A 76 -1.50 12.33 -10.08
CA GLN A 76 -0.16 12.41 -10.66
C GLN A 76 0.70 13.42 -9.90
N GLU A 77 1.90 13.01 -9.51
CA GLU A 77 2.85 13.87 -8.81
C GLU A 77 3.24 15.07 -9.69
N PRO A 78 3.16 16.31 -9.19
CA PRO A 78 3.57 17.47 -9.98
C PRO A 78 5.09 17.47 -10.21
N ALA A 79 5.53 17.98 -11.37
CA ALA A 79 6.95 18.01 -11.74
C ALA A 79 7.84 18.69 -10.70
N THR A 80 7.33 19.71 -10.01
CA THR A 80 8.04 20.38 -8.92
C THR A 80 8.35 19.47 -7.74
N ALA A 81 7.43 18.58 -7.38
CA ALA A 81 7.65 17.60 -6.31
C ALA A 81 8.68 16.54 -6.74
N VAL A 82 8.62 16.09 -8.00
CA VAL A 82 9.62 15.18 -8.59
C VAL A 82 11.02 15.78 -8.54
N LEU A 83 11.17 17.07 -8.88
CA LEU A 83 12.47 17.76 -8.84
C LEU A 83 13.04 17.85 -7.42
N VAL A 84 12.19 18.02 -6.40
CA VAL A 84 12.62 18.05 -4.99
C VAL A 84 13.00 16.67 -4.49
N ARG A 85 12.22 15.64 -4.85
CA ARG A 85 12.41 14.26 -4.38
C ARG A 85 13.50 13.51 -5.15
N GLY A 86 13.64 13.78 -6.45
CA GLY A 86 14.50 13.02 -7.35
C GLY A 86 15.95 12.87 -6.88
N PRO A 87 16.65 13.95 -6.47
CA PRO A 87 18.02 13.85 -5.99
C PRO A 87 18.20 12.92 -4.79
N ALA A 88 17.26 12.95 -3.84
CA ALA A 88 17.28 12.07 -2.67
C ALA A 88 17.03 10.60 -3.03
N SER A 89 16.10 10.35 -3.96
CA SER A 89 15.84 9.01 -4.48
C SER A 89 17.04 8.41 -5.20
N VAL A 90 17.72 9.21 -6.04
CA VAL A 90 18.96 8.78 -6.71
C VAL A 90 20.10 8.53 -5.70
N ALA A 91 20.22 9.36 -4.67
CA ALA A 91 21.22 9.21 -3.62
C ALA A 91 21.01 7.91 -2.81
N ALA A 92 19.78 7.56 -2.48
CA ALA A 92 19.44 6.33 -1.77
C ALA A 92 19.72 5.05 -2.60
N ARG A 93 19.90 5.16 -3.93
CA ARG A 93 20.18 4.03 -4.84
C ARG A 93 19.21 2.85 -4.69
N GLY A 94 18.02 3.12 -4.20
CA GLY A 94 17.00 2.10 -3.95
C GLY A 94 17.30 1.16 -2.78
N GLN A 95 18.28 1.48 -1.92
CA GLN A 95 18.65 0.69 -0.73
C GLN A 95 18.51 1.53 0.54
N ALA A 96 17.98 0.93 1.60
CA ALA A 96 17.83 1.55 2.90
C ALA A 96 19.05 1.25 3.77
N LEU A 97 20.00 2.18 3.83
CA LEU A 97 21.23 2.09 4.62
C LEU A 97 21.26 3.13 5.76
N THR A 98 20.77 4.32 5.50
CA THR A 98 20.72 5.43 6.46
C THR A 98 19.28 5.76 6.85
N ALA A 99 19.08 6.49 7.94
CA ALA A 99 17.75 6.98 8.34
C ALA A 99 17.07 7.76 7.20
N GLY A 100 17.83 8.62 6.50
CA GLY A 100 17.33 9.36 5.35
C GLY A 100 16.85 8.47 4.21
N ASP A 101 17.53 7.36 3.93
CA ASP A 101 17.12 6.42 2.90
C ASP A 101 15.77 5.76 3.26
N TYR A 102 15.59 5.37 4.53
CA TYR A 102 14.31 4.84 5.02
C TYR A 102 13.17 5.85 4.84
N GLU A 103 13.42 7.14 5.12
CA GLU A 103 12.42 8.21 4.95
C GLU A 103 12.04 8.40 3.47
N VAL A 104 13.03 8.43 2.58
CA VAL A 104 12.82 8.58 1.13
C VAL A 104 12.06 7.38 0.58
N LEU A 105 12.53 6.17 0.87
CA LEU A 105 11.92 4.93 0.39
C LEU A 105 10.52 4.70 0.97
N ALA A 106 10.24 5.17 2.20
CA ALA A 106 8.89 5.13 2.75
C ALA A 106 7.91 5.99 1.96
N LYS A 107 8.32 7.17 1.51
CA LYS A 107 7.51 8.03 0.64
C LYS A 107 7.37 7.47 -0.78
N GLU A 108 8.39 6.80 -1.29
CA GLU A 108 8.34 6.12 -2.59
C GLU A 108 7.41 4.89 -2.58
N ALA A 109 7.22 4.26 -1.42
CA ALA A 109 6.38 3.07 -1.29
C ALA A 109 4.92 3.35 -1.63
N SER A 110 4.43 4.56 -1.31
CA SER A 110 3.05 4.97 -1.59
C SER A 110 2.94 6.50 -1.61
N PRO A 111 2.26 7.07 -2.62
CA PRO A 111 1.96 8.50 -2.67
C PRO A 111 1.02 8.96 -1.54
N ALA A 112 0.34 8.02 -0.87
CA ALA A 112 -0.45 8.32 0.33
C ALA A 112 0.40 8.66 1.57
N VAL A 113 1.72 8.51 1.52
CA VAL A 113 2.64 8.90 2.61
C VAL A 113 3.09 10.34 2.41
N ALA A 114 2.54 11.27 3.20
CA ALA A 114 2.95 12.68 3.17
C ALA A 114 4.29 12.89 3.90
N VAL A 115 4.43 12.32 5.10
CA VAL A 115 5.64 12.46 5.92
C VAL A 115 6.13 11.10 6.38
N ALA A 116 7.44 10.92 6.37
CA ALA A 116 8.10 9.77 6.95
C ALA A 116 9.27 10.23 7.83
N ARG A 117 9.46 9.57 8.98
CA ARG A 117 10.58 9.78 9.90
C ARG A 117 11.14 8.45 10.36
N ALA A 118 12.43 8.26 10.20
CA ALA A 118 13.13 7.06 10.64
C ALA A 118 13.88 7.31 11.94
N LEU A 119 13.64 6.44 12.92
CA LEU A 119 14.28 6.43 14.22
C LEU A 119 15.17 5.19 14.31
N PRO A 120 16.48 5.31 14.08
CA PRO A 120 17.41 4.20 14.24
C PRO A 120 17.53 3.82 15.71
N ALA A 121 17.94 2.59 15.97
CA ALA A 121 18.06 2.01 17.29
C ALA A 121 16.77 2.08 18.14
N THR A 122 15.62 1.95 17.48
CA THR A 122 14.29 2.05 18.10
C THR A 122 13.41 0.90 17.62
N ASP A 123 12.70 0.23 18.53
CA ASP A 123 11.75 -0.84 18.20
C ASP A 123 10.40 -0.31 17.72
N GLY A 124 9.47 -1.21 17.41
CA GLY A 124 8.12 -0.87 16.98
C GLY A 124 7.26 -0.15 18.03
N TYR A 125 7.66 -0.19 19.30
CA TYR A 125 6.99 0.46 20.44
C TYR A 125 7.63 1.79 20.83
N GLY A 126 8.75 2.17 20.21
CA GLY A 126 9.47 3.40 20.51
C GLY A 126 10.53 3.26 21.61
N LEU A 127 10.82 2.03 22.04
CA LEU A 127 11.86 1.78 23.04
C LEU A 127 13.24 1.64 22.38
N PRO A 128 14.33 1.99 23.10
CA PRO A 128 15.68 1.80 22.60
C PRO A 128 15.97 0.33 22.26
N ALA A 129 16.33 0.06 21.01
CA ALA A 129 16.62 -1.30 20.53
C ALA A 129 17.70 -1.27 19.45
N ALA A 130 18.91 -1.60 19.82
CA ALA A 130 20.05 -1.63 18.90
C ALA A 130 19.79 -2.57 17.71
N GLY A 131 20.13 -2.09 16.50
CA GLY A 131 19.95 -2.86 15.27
C GLY A 131 18.50 -2.95 14.77
N GLN A 132 17.60 -2.11 15.29
CA GLN A 132 16.23 -1.97 14.81
C GLN A 132 16.01 -0.56 14.26
N VAL A 133 15.02 -0.39 13.38
CA VAL A 133 14.61 0.90 12.84
C VAL A 133 13.11 1.01 12.91
N ARG A 134 12.62 2.04 13.58
CA ARG A 134 11.20 2.44 13.56
C ARG A 134 11.01 3.54 12.51
N VAL A 135 10.09 3.36 11.59
CA VAL A 135 9.71 4.38 10.61
C VAL A 135 8.29 4.83 10.91
N ILE A 136 8.16 6.09 11.32
CA ILE A 136 6.86 6.71 11.57
C ILE A 136 6.39 7.32 10.26
N ILE A 137 5.20 6.95 9.80
CA ILE A 137 4.59 7.52 8.60
C ILE A 137 3.30 8.25 8.95
N MET A 138 3.08 9.38 8.27
CA MET A 138 1.85 10.15 8.35
C MET A 138 1.21 10.17 6.95
N PRO A 139 -0.07 9.78 6.83
CA PRO A 139 -0.76 9.82 5.54
C PRO A 139 -1.09 11.25 5.12
N ASP A 140 -1.26 11.44 3.81
CA ASP A 140 -1.82 12.66 3.24
C ASP A 140 -3.33 12.68 3.47
N SER A 141 -3.75 13.37 4.52
CA SER A 141 -5.16 13.44 4.96
C SER A 141 -5.48 14.84 5.49
N ALA A 142 -6.72 15.26 5.34
CA ALA A 142 -7.23 16.50 5.91
C ALA A 142 -7.64 16.37 7.39
N GLU A 143 -7.54 15.17 7.97
CA GLU A 143 -7.86 14.95 9.38
C GLU A 143 -6.88 15.66 10.31
N PRO A 144 -7.33 16.19 11.46
CA PRO A 144 -6.45 16.87 12.43
C PRO A 144 -5.39 15.93 13.04
N ARG A 145 -5.67 14.63 13.09
CA ARG A 145 -4.79 13.58 13.64
C ARG A 145 -4.76 12.38 12.69
N PRO A 146 -4.10 12.51 11.52
CA PRO A 146 -4.15 11.48 10.52
C PRO A 146 -3.37 10.24 10.95
N MET A 147 -4.04 9.08 10.94
CA MET A 147 -3.43 7.79 11.25
C MET A 147 -3.33 6.94 9.98
N PRO A 148 -2.17 6.34 9.70
CA PRO A 148 -2.03 5.46 8.55
C PRO A 148 -2.84 4.18 8.77
N SER A 149 -3.56 3.73 7.75
CA SER A 149 -4.27 2.47 7.79
C SER A 149 -3.31 1.30 7.97
N PHE A 150 -3.85 0.16 8.42
CA PHE A 150 -3.07 -1.07 8.54
C PHE A 150 -2.49 -1.50 7.19
N GLY A 151 -3.28 -1.36 6.11
CA GLY A 151 -2.85 -1.67 4.74
C GLY A 151 -1.66 -0.82 4.29
N LEU A 152 -1.73 0.50 4.49
CA LEU A 152 -0.65 1.42 4.15
C LEU A 152 0.63 1.09 4.94
N ARG A 153 0.52 0.87 6.25
CA ARG A 153 1.68 0.49 7.07
C ARG A 153 2.35 -0.78 6.58
N ARG A 154 1.57 -1.82 6.28
CA ARG A 154 2.09 -3.09 5.74
C ARG A 154 2.73 -2.95 4.37
N ALA A 155 2.15 -2.16 3.48
CA ALA A 155 2.71 -1.91 2.16
C ALA A 155 4.08 -1.21 2.24
N VAL A 156 4.17 -0.15 3.07
CA VAL A 156 5.43 0.57 3.31
C VAL A 156 6.46 -0.35 3.98
N GLU A 157 6.08 -1.10 4.99
CA GLU A 157 6.98 -2.02 5.69
C GLU A 157 7.54 -3.09 4.76
N ALA A 158 6.70 -3.71 3.93
CA ALA A 158 7.14 -4.69 2.95
C ALA A 158 8.09 -4.07 1.91
N HIS A 159 7.83 -2.84 1.47
CA HIS A 159 8.69 -2.11 0.55
C HIS A 159 10.08 -1.83 1.15
N LEU A 160 10.12 -1.34 2.39
CA LEU A 160 11.37 -1.06 3.10
C LEU A 160 12.16 -2.34 3.38
N ARG A 161 11.50 -3.41 3.82
CA ARG A 161 12.16 -4.70 4.09
C ARG A 161 12.84 -5.28 2.86
N ARG A 162 12.23 -5.17 1.69
CA ARG A 162 12.84 -5.62 0.42
C ARG A 162 14.06 -4.82 0.02
N ARG A 163 14.20 -3.59 0.50
CA ARG A 163 15.29 -2.67 0.19
C ARG A 163 16.32 -2.53 1.30
N SER A 164 16.06 -3.09 2.45
CA SER A 164 17.00 -3.17 3.56
C SER A 164 17.99 -4.31 3.36
N ALA A 165 19.16 -4.19 3.98
CA ALA A 165 20.09 -5.32 4.06
C ALA A 165 19.40 -6.54 4.69
N ALA A 166 19.76 -7.74 4.26
CA ALA A 166 19.12 -8.99 4.73
C ALA A 166 19.11 -9.12 6.26
N SER A 167 20.16 -8.65 6.94
CA SER A 167 20.27 -8.61 8.40
C SER A 167 19.27 -7.65 9.06
N MET A 168 18.78 -6.66 8.34
CA MET A 168 17.86 -5.62 8.81
C MET A 168 16.41 -5.87 8.42
N ALA A 169 16.14 -6.72 7.43
CA ALA A 169 14.81 -6.90 6.85
C ALA A 169 13.73 -7.28 7.90
N GLY A 170 14.05 -8.09 8.89
CA GLY A 170 13.15 -8.44 10.01
C GLY A 170 13.12 -7.43 11.16
N ARG A 171 13.88 -6.34 11.07
CA ARG A 171 14.08 -5.38 12.16
C ARG A 171 13.61 -3.97 11.79
N VAL A 172 12.81 -3.85 10.73
CA VAL A 172 12.17 -2.61 10.29
C VAL A 172 10.71 -2.65 10.69
N PHE A 173 10.26 -1.63 11.41
CA PHE A 173 8.89 -1.47 11.90
C PHE A 173 8.29 -0.18 11.39
N VAL A 174 7.07 -0.25 10.87
CA VAL A 174 6.33 0.93 10.40
C VAL A 174 5.14 1.20 11.31
N THR A 175 5.11 2.42 11.85
CA THR A 175 4.05 2.85 12.79
C THR A 175 3.44 4.18 12.35
N GLY A 176 2.30 4.54 12.95
CA GLY A 176 1.72 5.88 12.85
C GLY A 176 2.35 6.84 13.86
N PRO A 177 2.02 8.15 13.73
CA PRO A 177 2.39 9.15 14.72
C PRO A 177 1.68 8.89 16.06
N GLU A 178 2.28 9.35 17.14
CA GLU A 178 1.69 9.42 18.48
C GLU A 178 1.27 10.87 18.73
N TYR A 179 0.03 11.07 19.21
CA TYR A 179 -0.56 12.38 19.45
C TYR A 179 -0.84 12.62 20.92
#